data_11993c32909a4793b0369ad10afdd8bf
#
_entry.id   11993c32909a4793b0369ad10afdd8bf
#
_cell.length_a   1.000
_cell.length_b   1.000
_cell.length_c   1.000
_cell.angle_alpha   90.00
_cell.angle_beta   90.00
_cell.angle_gamma   90.00
#
_symmetry.space_group_name_H-M   'P 1'
#
loop_
_entity.id
_entity.type
_entity.pdbx_description
1 polymer ?
#
loop_
_entity_poly.entity_id
_entity_poly.type
_entity_poly.pdbx_seq_one_letter_code
_entity_poly.pdbx_strand_id
1 'polypeptide(L)'
;DQWYLELLNFHSEIKNKIKKFFKYFGDNNTSNQFIDNPENSLLIISRDNLQKILKFLDNSHKKNILIIHDEVHGFGSPSNISRLEGSHKDFIYRLGMSATPEREYGEEGNNFITKEIGSVFYKYRLEDAIKDNVLCKMNYITQNYYLSDEERGEIKKIIASHHAKKKSGENVKDADLFTKIAAIRKNAESKISIFADYIKKNPEIIKNTIIFVYSKSRGRQISEILQGKVKYREYFDNDVSEHLDYFAKGDLDCLITCHRLSQGIDIKGLKNVILIASDRSRLESIQRIGRCLRKNPKDPEKIAVVLDLIDKDYEADIEREKWLNSIASIK
;
A
#
# COMPACT_ATOMS: atom_id res chain seq x y z
N ASP A 1 4.40 -1.66 -15.52
CA ASP A 1 5.76 -1.31 -16.01
C ASP A 1 6.89 -1.75 -15.09
N GLN A 2 6.75 -1.66 -13.77
CA GLN A 2 7.81 -2.02 -12.82
C GLN A 2 8.28 -3.47 -13.00
N TRP A 3 7.37 -4.44 -13.02
CA TRP A 3 7.69 -5.85 -13.27
C TRP A 3 8.48 -6.05 -14.55
N TYR A 4 8.13 -5.33 -15.61
CA TYR A 4 8.85 -5.43 -16.88
C TYR A 4 10.28 -4.90 -16.76
N LEU A 5 10.47 -3.76 -16.11
CA LEU A 5 11.79 -3.17 -15.91
C LEU A 5 12.68 -4.05 -15.03
N GLU A 6 12.12 -4.57 -13.91
CA GLU A 6 12.85 -5.50 -13.04
C GLU A 6 13.25 -6.79 -13.76
N LEU A 7 12.33 -7.37 -14.54
CA LEU A 7 12.64 -8.57 -15.32
C LEU A 7 13.69 -8.33 -16.40
N LEU A 8 13.75 -7.14 -16.99
CA LEU A 8 14.83 -6.78 -17.90
C LEU A 8 16.19 -6.71 -17.18
N ASN A 9 16.23 -6.23 -15.94
CA ASN A 9 17.46 -6.21 -15.13
C ASN A 9 17.95 -7.63 -14.82
N PHE A 10 17.05 -8.58 -14.61
CA PHE A 10 17.36 -10.00 -14.39
C PHE A 10 17.48 -10.81 -15.70
N HIS A 11 17.31 -10.16 -16.85
CA HIS A 11 17.26 -10.86 -18.15
C HIS A 11 18.52 -11.68 -18.44
N SER A 12 19.70 -11.24 -18.01
CA SER A 12 20.95 -11.99 -18.19
C SER A 12 20.93 -13.37 -17.52
N GLU A 13 20.23 -13.50 -16.37
CA GLU A 13 20.12 -14.73 -15.59
C GLU A 13 19.07 -15.69 -16.16
N ILE A 14 18.00 -15.15 -16.73
CA ILE A 14 16.85 -15.94 -17.23
C ILE A 14 16.82 -16.10 -18.74
N LYS A 15 17.71 -15.43 -19.48
CA LYS A 15 17.78 -15.36 -20.95
C LYS A 15 17.80 -16.74 -21.64
N ASN A 16 18.41 -17.72 -21.02
CA ASN A 16 18.47 -19.06 -21.57
C ASN A 16 17.12 -19.80 -21.51
N LYS A 17 16.22 -19.38 -20.63
CA LYS A 17 14.91 -20.01 -20.39
C LYS A 17 13.75 -19.19 -20.97
N ILE A 18 13.79 -17.86 -20.82
CA ILE A 18 12.73 -16.96 -21.30
C ILE A 18 13.28 -16.16 -22.49
N LYS A 19 12.77 -16.46 -23.68
CA LYS A 19 13.25 -15.85 -24.94
C LYS A 19 12.36 -14.72 -25.43
N LYS A 20 11.10 -14.65 -24.95
CA LYS A 20 10.10 -13.72 -25.46
C LYS A 20 9.36 -13.07 -24.28
N PHE A 21 9.19 -11.74 -24.37
CA PHE A 21 8.47 -10.95 -23.40
C PHE A 21 7.25 -10.30 -24.05
N PHE A 22 6.08 -10.55 -23.52
CA PHE A 22 4.81 -10.00 -24.00
C PHE A 22 4.16 -9.11 -22.95
N LYS A 23 3.35 -8.15 -23.38
CA LYS A 23 2.68 -7.17 -22.53
C LYS A 23 1.22 -7.06 -22.89
N TYR A 24 0.36 -6.98 -21.86
CA TYR A 24 -1.05 -6.63 -22.02
C TYR A 24 -1.52 -5.76 -20.86
N PHE A 25 -1.05 -4.51 -20.84
CA PHE A 25 -1.42 -3.49 -19.87
C PHE A 25 -1.19 -2.10 -20.48
N GLY A 26 -1.93 -1.08 -20.00
CA GLY A 26 -1.91 0.26 -20.61
C GLY A 26 -2.20 0.17 -22.10
N ASP A 27 -1.43 0.87 -22.90
CA ASP A 27 -1.55 0.89 -24.37
C ASP A 27 -0.89 -0.31 -25.07
N ASN A 28 -0.24 -1.19 -24.32
CA ASN A 28 0.44 -2.35 -24.88
C ASN A 28 -0.49 -3.55 -24.99
N ASN A 29 -0.56 -4.16 -26.16
CA ASN A 29 -1.29 -5.42 -26.36
C ASN A 29 -0.54 -6.34 -27.35
N THR A 30 0.28 -7.24 -26.81
CA THR A 30 0.94 -8.30 -27.57
C THR A 30 0.45 -9.70 -27.15
N SER A 31 -0.75 -9.77 -26.57
CA SER A 31 -1.31 -10.99 -26.00
C SER A 31 -1.59 -12.08 -27.03
N ASN A 32 -1.99 -11.73 -28.26
CA ASN A 32 -2.21 -12.72 -29.30
C ASN A 32 -0.94 -13.48 -29.65
N GLN A 33 0.19 -12.78 -29.71
CA GLN A 33 1.50 -13.42 -29.96
C GLN A 33 1.89 -14.38 -28.84
N PHE A 34 1.50 -14.09 -27.58
CA PHE A 34 1.69 -15.01 -26.48
C PHE A 34 0.80 -16.24 -26.60
N ILE A 35 -0.48 -16.06 -26.96
CA ILE A 35 -1.44 -17.16 -27.13
C ILE A 35 -0.98 -18.13 -28.22
N ASP A 36 -0.49 -17.58 -29.33
CA ASP A 36 -0.02 -18.38 -30.47
C ASP A 36 1.30 -19.12 -30.16
N ASN A 37 2.12 -18.58 -29.25
CA ASN A 37 3.44 -19.17 -28.96
C ASN A 37 3.86 -18.91 -27.50
N PRO A 38 3.24 -19.59 -26.53
CA PRO A 38 3.49 -19.36 -25.10
C PRO A 38 4.80 -19.99 -24.59
N GLU A 39 5.43 -20.89 -25.37
CA GLU A 39 6.62 -21.60 -24.93
C GLU A 39 7.84 -20.69 -24.75
N ASN A 40 8.56 -20.89 -23.65
CA ASN A 40 9.75 -20.12 -23.29
C ASN A 40 9.50 -18.60 -23.30
N SER A 41 8.28 -18.19 -22.92
CA SER A 41 7.84 -16.82 -22.95
C SER A 41 7.32 -16.36 -21.59
N LEU A 42 7.19 -15.04 -21.40
CA LEU A 42 6.62 -14.40 -20.25
C LEU A 42 5.62 -13.33 -20.71
N LEU A 43 4.40 -13.38 -20.17
CA LEU A 43 3.39 -12.35 -20.37
C LEU A 43 3.17 -11.57 -19.08
N ILE A 44 3.33 -10.25 -19.14
CA ILE A 44 2.92 -9.33 -18.08
C ILE A 44 1.55 -8.78 -18.47
N ILE A 45 0.58 -8.99 -17.59
CA ILE A 45 -0.82 -8.65 -17.87
C ILE A 45 -1.47 -7.95 -16.69
N SER A 46 -2.30 -6.95 -16.96
CA SER A 46 -3.17 -6.38 -15.93
C SER A 46 -4.30 -7.35 -15.56
N ARG A 47 -4.71 -7.34 -14.31
CA ARG A 47 -5.77 -8.23 -13.80
C ARG A 47 -7.09 -8.07 -14.57
N ASP A 48 -7.40 -6.87 -15.04
CA ASP A 48 -8.62 -6.59 -15.79
C ASP A 48 -8.64 -7.26 -17.17
N ASN A 49 -7.46 -7.50 -17.75
CA ASN A 49 -7.34 -8.17 -19.04
C ASN A 49 -7.21 -9.69 -18.92
N LEU A 50 -6.99 -10.22 -17.72
CA LEU A 50 -6.72 -11.64 -17.48
C LEU A 50 -7.83 -12.55 -18.04
N GLN A 51 -9.10 -12.23 -17.77
CA GLN A 51 -10.23 -13.02 -18.25
C GLN A 51 -10.24 -13.20 -19.78
N LYS A 52 -9.81 -12.16 -20.51
CA LYS A 52 -9.76 -12.20 -21.98
C LYS A 52 -8.78 -13.25 -22.48
N ILE A 53 -7.61 -13.32 -21.83
CA ILE A 53 -6.56 -14.27 -22.20
C ILE A 53 -6.93 -15.70 -21.82
N LEU A 54 -7.48 -15.91 -20.62
CA LEU A 54 -7.83 -17.23 -20.12
C LEU A 54 -8.83 -17.98 -21.00
N LYS A 55 -9.67 -17.24 -21.75
CA LYS A 55 -10.64 -17.83 -22.69
C LYS A 55 -9.98 -18.42 -23.95
N PHE A 56 -8.82 -17.90 -24.35
CA PHE A 56 -8.15 -18.30 -25.60
C PHE A 56 -6.97 -19.24 -25.33
N LEU A 57 -6.49 -19.34 -24.09
CA LEU A 57 -5.44 -20.29 -23.75
C LEU A 57 -5.98 -21.72 -23.73
N ASP A 58 -5.35 -22.58 -24.51
CA ASP A 58 -5.65 -24.02 -24.52
C ASP A 58 -5.30 -24.66 -23.15
N ASN A 59 -6.08 -25.65 -22.75
CA ASN A 59 -5.89 -26.36 -21.50
C ASN A 59 -4.57 -27.14 -21.45
N SER A 60 -4.05 -27.56 -22.59
CA SER A 60 -2.73 -28.17 -22.69
C SER A 60 -1.61 -27.19 -22.31
N HIS A 61 -1.74 -25.92 -22.75
CA HIS A 61 -0.80 -24.85 -22.40
C HIS A 61 -0.91 -24.45 -20.92
N LYS A 62 -2.14 -24.32 -20.38
CA LYS A 62 -2.37 -23.95 -18.97
C LYS A 62 -1.64 -24.87 -18.00
N LYS A 63 -1.55 -26.17 -18.29
CA LYS A 63 -0.84 -27.13 -17.44
C LYS A 63 0.67 -26.85 -17.31
N ASN A 64 1.26 -26.19 -18.29
CA ASN A 64 2.70 -25.87 -18.34
C ASN A 64 3.00 -24.39 -18.05
N ILE A 65 1.99 -23.58 -17.72
CA ILE A 65 2.13 -22.17 -17.38
C ILE A 65 2.13 -22.00 -15.87
N LEU A 66 3.12 -21.29 -15.35
CA LEU A 66 3.07 -20.72 -13.99
C LEU A 66 2.34 -19.38 -14.05
N ILE A 67 1.20 -19.30 -13.39
CA ILE A 67 0.50 -18.03 -13.21
C ILE A 67 0.87 -17.41 -11.86
N ILE A 68 1.30 -16.14 -11.88
CA ILE A 68 1.71 -15.40 -10.69
C ILE A 68 0.79 -14.19 -10.50
N HIS A 69 0.16 -14.11 -9.35
CA HIS A 69 -0.65 -12.95 -8.95
C HIS A 69 0.12 -12.11 -7.95
N ASP A 70 0.56 -10.94 -8.39
CA ASP A 70 1.07 -9.91 -7.48
C ASP A 70 -0.10 -9.19 -6.80
N GLU A 71 0.09 -8.78 -5.53
CA GLU A 71 -0.95 -8.19 -4.68
C GLU A 71 -2.24 -9.04 -4.70
N VAL A 72 -2.09 -10.35 -4.44
CA VAL A 72 -3.19 -11.33 -4.56
C VAL A 72 -4.41 -11.00 -3.68
N HIS A 73 -4.23 -10.23 -2.60
CA HIS A 73 -5.35 -9.75 -1.79
C HIS A 73 -6.41 -9.00 -2.61
N GLY A 74 -6.00 -8.27 -3.65
CA GLY A 74 -6.93 -7.60 -4.56
C GLY A 74 -7.68 -8.53 -5.51
N PHE A 75 -7.22 -9.79 -5.67
CA PHE A 75 -7.86 -10.79 -6.51
C PHE A 75 -9.25 -11.20 -5.97
N GLY A 76 -9.43 -11.24 -4.64
CA GLY A 76 -10.70 -11.57 -3.99
C GLY A 76 -11.75 -10.44 -4.00
N SER A 77 -11.72 -9.47 -4.94
CA SER A 77 -12.78 -8.48 -5.06
C SER A 77 -14.05 -9.07 -5.67
N PRO A 78 -15.27 -8.57 -5.34
CA PRO A 78 -16.51 -9.09 -5.88
C PRO A 78 -16.53 -9.15 -7.41
N SER A 79 -15.96 -8.15 -8.09
CA SER A 79 -15.87 -8.13 -9.54
C SER A 79 -14.95 -9.20 -10.11
N ASN A 80 -13.86 -9.54 -9.40
CA ASN A 80 -12.97 -10.61 -9.81
C ASN A 80 -13.57 -11.98 -9.54
N ILE A 81 -14.26 -12.16 -8.41
CA ILE A 81 -14.98 -13.39 -8.09
C ILE A 81 -15.93 -13.72 -9.22
N SER A 82 -16.84 -12.78 -9.59
CA SER A 82 -17.83 -13.00 -10.64
C SER A 82 -17.22 -13.31 -12.02
N ARG A 83 -16.03 -12.77 -12.33
CA ARG A 83 -15.40 -12.93 -13.66
C ARG A 83 -14.45 -14.11 -13.77
N LEU A 84 -13.82 -14.51 -12.67
CA LEU A 84 -12.65 -15.40 -12.68
C LEU A 84 -12.87 -16.69 -11.88
N GLU A 85 -14.04 -16.91 -11.28
CA GLU A 85 -14.33 -18.14 -10.56
C GLU A 85 -14.16 -19.37 -11.46
N GLY A 86 -13.40 -20.35 -10.99
CA GLY A 86 -13.10 -21.59 -11.71
C GLY A 86 -12.12 -21.45 -12.88
N SER A 87 -11.60 -20.25 -13.15
CA SER A 87 -10.74 -19.99 -14.30
C SER A 87 -9.31 -20.51 -14.14
N HIS A 88 -8.88 -20.77 -12.90
CA HIS A 88 -7.52 -21.22 -12.58
C HIS A 88 -7.39 -22.73 -12.40
N LYS A 89 -8.49 -23.50 -12.46
CA LYS A 89 -8.52 -24.93 -12.18
C LYS A 89 -7.54 -25.76 -13.05
N ASP A 90 -7.32 -25.33 -14.29
CA ASP A 90 -6.48 -26.04 -15.27
C ASP A 90 -4.98 -25.68 -15.16
N PHE A 91 -4.63 -24.67 -14.35
CA PHE A 91 -3.25 -24.34 -14.07
C PHE A 91 -2.72 -25.19 -12.93
N ILE A 92 -1.66 -25.96 -13.19
CA ILE A 92 -0.99 -26.77 -12.16
C ILE A 92 -0.15 -25.85 -11.25
N TYR A 93 0.53 -24.88 -11.84
CA TYR A 93 1.44 -23.97 -11.14
C TYR A 93 0.79 -22.62 -10.92
N ARG A 94 0.49 -22.31 -9.67
CA ARG A 94 -0.17 -21.06 -9.26
C ARG A 94 0.55 -20.47 -8.07
N LEU A 95 0.82 -19.17 -8.12
CA LEU A 95 1.47 -18.43 -7.04
C LEU A 95 0.75 -17.11 -6.81
N GLY A 96 0.41 -16.84 -5.56
CA GLY A 96 -0.08 -15.54 -5.10
C GLY A 96 0.94 -14.90 -4.16
N MET A 97 1.26 -13.64 -4.37
CA MET A 97 2.14 -12.86 -3.51
C MET A 97 1.38 -11.66 -2.94
N SER A 98 1.55 -11.39 -1.68
CA SER A 98 0.96 -10.22 -1.00
C SER A 98 1.65 -9.95 0.31
N ALA A 99 1.73 -8.68 0.68
CA ALA A 99 2.15 -8.28 2.03
C ALA A 99 1.14 -8.74 3.09
N THR A 100 -0.15 -8.84 2.72
CA THR A 100 -1.24 -9.35 3.55
C THR A 100 -2.15 -10.21 2.67
N PRO A 101 -1.98 -11.54 2.66
CA PRO A 101 -2.74 -12.41 1.77
C PRO A 101 -4.23 -12.46 2.12
N GLU A 102 -4.56 -12.29 3.40
CA GLU A 102 -5.94 -12.28 3.89
C GLU A 102 -6.53 -10.87 3.81
N ARG A 103 -7.76 -10.76 3.34
CA ARG A 103 -8.50 -9.50 3.38
C ARG A 103 -9.13 -9.33 4.77
N GLU A 104 -8.90 -8.19 5.40
CA GLU A 104 -9.43 -7.89 6.74
C GLU A 104 -10.97 -7.97 6.82
N TYR A 105 -11.68 -7.78 5.70
CA TYR A 105 -13.12 -7.61 5.66
C TYR A 105 -13.83 -8.44 4.58
N GLY A 106 -13.31 -9.63 4.26
CA GLY A 106 -13.91 -10.40 3.15
C GLY A 106 -13.64 -11.88 3.19
N GLU A 107 -14.44 -12.61 3.98
CA GLU A 107 -14.37 -14.08 4.02
C GLU A 107 -14.59 -14.71 2.64
N GLU A 108 -15.55 -14.23 1.88
CA GLU A 108 -15.82 -14.67 0.51
C GLU A 108 -14.60 -14.49 -0.41
N GLY A 109 -13.95 -13.33 -0.33
CA GLY A 109 -12.73 -13.05 -1.10
C GLY A 109 -11.56 -13.93 -0.69
N ASN A 110 -11.40 -14.24 0.60
CA ASN A 110 -10.36 -15.13 1.10
C ASN A 110 -10.59 -16.57 0.65
N ASN A 111 -11.83 -17.05 0.72
CA ASN A 111 -12.22 -18.37 0.26
C ASN A 111 -12.00 -18.52 -1.26
N PHE A 112 -12.34 -17.48 -2.03
CA PHE A 112 -12.09 -17.44 -3.47
C PHE A 112 -10.59 -17.52 -3.79
N ILE A 113 -9.74 -16.71 -3.12
CA ILE A 113 -8.29 -16.77 -3.31
C ILE A 113 -7.75 -18.16 -2.98
N THR A 114 -8.18 -18.73 -1.87
CA THR A 114 -7.74 -20.09 -1.46
C THR A 114 -8.16 -21.15 -2.48
N LYS A 115 -9.36 -21.05 -3.03
CA LYS A 115 -9.89 -21.97 -4.04
C LYS A 115 -9.14 -21.87 -5.38
N GLU A 116 -8.91 -20.64 -5.86
CA GLU A 116 -8.34 -20.40 -7.18
C GLU A 116 -6.80 -20.49 -7.19
N ILE A 117 -6.14 -20.04 -6.13
CA ILE A 117 -4.68 -19.96 -6.06
C ILE A 117 -4.10 -21.04 -5.15
N GLY A 118 -4.61 -21.12 -3.94
CA GLY A 118 -4.14 -22.07 -2.91
C GLY A 118 -4.01 -21.43 -1.53
N SER A 119 -3.72 -22.26 -0.54
CA SER A 119 -3.48 -21.83 0.83
C SER A 119 -2.14 -21.12 0.97
N VAL A 120 -2.02 -20.26 1.99
CA VAL A 120 -0.74 -19.62 2.34
C VAL A 120 0.24 -20.70 2.81
N PHE A 121 1.32 -20.89 2.05
CA PHE A 121 2.34 -21.91 2.36
C PHE A 121 3.64 -21.31 2.91
N TYR A 122 3.86 -20.01 2.75
CA TYR A 122 5.03 -19.30 3.26
C TYR A 122 4.64 -17.91 3.75
N LYS A 123 5.15 -17.53 4.93
CA LYS A 123 4.99 -16.20 5.51
C LYS A 123 6.37 -15.65 5.85
N TYR A 124 6.70 -14.49 5.27
CA TYR A 124 7.90 -13.72 5.59
C TYR A 124 7.46 -12.36 6.08
N ARG A 125 7.47 -12.17 7.37
CA ARG A 125 6.94 -10.97 8.02
C ARG A 125 7.95 -9.83 7.99
N LEU A 126 7.47 -8.62 8.27
CA LEU A 126 8.31 -7.43 8.36
C LEU A 126 9.38 -7.57 9.44
N GLU A 127 9.01 -8.19 10.56
CA GLU A 127 9.89 -8.50 11.68
C GLU A 127 11.03 -9.44 11.27
N ASP A 128 10.70 -10.47 10.50
CA ASP A 128 11.66 -11.44 9.98
C ASP A 128 12.65 -10.75 9.03
N ALA A 129 12.15 -9.92 8.13
CA ALA A 129 12.97 -9.18 7.16
C ALA A 129 13.93 -8.17 7.84
N ILE A 130 13.52 -7.54 8.94
CA ILE A 130 14.39 -6.67 9.73
C ILE A 130 15.43 -7.50 10.48
N LYS A 131 15.03 -8.61 11.11
CA LYS A 131 15.91 -9.52 11.83
C LYS A 131 16.98 -10.13 10.92
N ASP A 132 16.58 -10.55 9.73
CA ASP A 132 17.47 -11.12 8.71
C ASP A 132 18.30 -10.04 7.99
N ASN A 133 18.18 -8.79 8.43
CA ASN A 133 18.89 -7.66 7.84
C ASN A 133 18.61 -7.46 6.32
N VAL A 134 17.47 -7.91 5.82
CA VAL A 134 16.96 -7.61 4.47
C VAL A 134 16.40 -6.18 4.43
N LEU A 135 15.72 -5.78 5.50
CA LEU A 135 15.26 -4.41 5.73
C LEU A 135 16.15 -3.70 6.77
N CYS A 136 16.14 -2.38 6.77
CA CYS A 136 16.86 -1.60 7.76
C CYS A 136 16.11 -1.57 9.10
N LYS A 137 16.81 -1.20 10.16
CA LYS A 137 16.22 -0.98 11.49
C LYS A 137 15.19 0.15 11.44
N MET A 138 14.21 0.11 12.35
CA MET A 138 13.15 1.10 12.45
C MET A 138 13.14 1.74 13.85
N ASN A 139 13.06 3.06 13.88
CA ASN A 139 12.70 3.86 15.04
C ASN A 139 11.24 4.31 14.87
N TYR A 140 10.37 3.92 15.81
CA TYR A 140 8.95 4.28 15.79
C TYR A 140 8.67 5.30 16.88
N ILE A 141 8.15 6.45 16.49
CA ILE A 141 7.88 7.60 17.35
C ILE A 141 6.39 7.93 17.27
N THR A 142 5.75 8.11 18.41
CA THR A 142 4.35 8.51 18.46
C THR A 142 4.18 9.92 19.01
N GLN A 143 3.17 10.63 18.50
CA GLN A 143 2.66 11.87 19.05
C GLN A 143 1.17 11.73 19.28
N ASN A 144 0.71 12.06 20.49
CA ASN A 144 -0.71 11.96 20.82
C ASN A 144 -1.47 13.16 20.23
N TYR A 145 -2.54 12.90 19.50
CA TYR A 145 -3.54 13.90 19.13
C TYR A 145 -4.84 13.68 19.88
N TYR A 146 -5.70 14.66 19.86
CA TYR A 146 -7.02 14.60 20.49
C TYR A 146 -8.08 15.27 19.60
N LEU A 147 -9.31 14.81 19.75
CA LEU A 147 -10.45 15.41 19.07
C LEU A 147 -10.92 16.65 19.82
N SER A 148 -11.33 17.69 19.11
CA SER A 148 -12.02 18.82 19.68
C SER A 148 -13.42 18.43 20.20
N ASP A 149 -14.07 19.30 20.95
CA ASP A 149 -15.44 19.03 21.44
C ASP A 149 -16.44 19.00 20.27
N GLU A 150 -16.21 19.80 19.22
CA GLU A 150 -16.99 19.81 17.98
C GLU A 150 -16.85 18.48 17.25
N GLU A 151 -15.61 18.00 17.06
CA GLU A 151 -15.32 16.72 16.39
C GLU A 151 -15.93 15.53 17.16
N ARG A 152 -15.83 15.55 18.50
CA ARG A 152 -16.50 14.56 19.37
C ARG A 152 -18.01 14.64 19.25
N GLY A 153 -18.57 15.85 19.20
CA GLY A 153 -19.99 16.10 18.99
C GLY A 153 -20.49 15.56 17.65
N GLU A 154 -19.71 15.75 16.60
CA GLU A 154 -20.03 15.24 15.26
C GLU A 154 -20.04 13.70 15.24
N ILE A 155 -19.05 13.06 15.84
CA ILE A 155 -19.02 11.59 15.96
C ILE A 155 -20.25 11.09 16.71
N LYS A 156 -20.64 11.72 17.83
CA LYS A 156 -21.85 11.34 18.58
C LYS A 156 -23.11 11.46 17.72
N LYS A 157 -23.24 12.51 16.92
CA LYS A 157 -24.39 12.70 16.00
C LYS A 157 -24.42 11.60 14.93
N ILE A 158 -23.28 11.25 14.35
CA ILE A 158 -23.17 10.18 13.34
C ILE A 158 -23.60 8.85 13.93
N ILE A 159 -23.12 8.51 15.13
CA ILE A 159 -23.48 7.27 15.83
C ILE A 159 -24.99 7.25 16.13
N ALA A 160 -25.55 8.32 16.68
CA ALA A 160 -26.97 8.42 16.99
C ALA A 160 -27.84 8.29 15.74
N SER A 161 -27.47 8.97 14.65
CA SER A 161 -28.17 8.86 13.36
C SER A 161 -28.14 7.44 12.80
N HIS A 162 -26.99 6.77 12.86
CA HIS A 162 -26.85 5.39 12.41
C HIS A 162 -27.75 4.42 13.19
N HIS A 163 -27.75 4.55 14.54
CA HIS A 163 -28.62 3.74 15.39
C HIS A 163 -30.11 4.02 15.16
N ALA A 164 -30.51 5.28 14.94
CA ALA A 164 -31.89 5.63 14.64
C ALA A 164 -32.34 4.99 13.32
N LYS A 165 -31.53 5.05 12.28
CA LYS A 165 -31.81 4.42 10.98
C LYS A 165 -31.91 2.90 11.08
N LYS A 166 -31.00 2.27 11.82
CA LYS A 166 -31.04 0.82 12.07
C LYS A 166 -32.32 0.41 12.82
N LYS A 167 -32.74 1.24 13.77
CA LYS A 167 -34.00 1.02 14.54
C LYS A 167 -35.25 1.23 13.70
N SER A 168 -35.24 2.13 12.69
CA SER A 168 -36.34 2.34 11.75
C SER A 168 -36.43 1.28 10.66
N GLY A 169 -35.54 0.27 10.64
CA GLY A 169 -35.54 -0.81 9.66
C GLY A 169 -34.80 -0.47 8.35
N GLU A 170 -34.12 0.66 8.29
CA GLU A 170 -33.27 0.98 7.15
C GLU A 170 -32.06 0.04 7.08
N ASN A 171 -31.73 -0.44 5.89
CA ASN A 171 -30.55 -1.30 5.66
C ASN A 171 -29.26 -0.45 5.63
N VAL A 172 -28.75 -0.06 6.80
CA VAL A 172 -27.50 0.70 6.95
C VAL A 172 -26.36 -0.23 7.33
N LYS A 173 -25.22 -0.07 6.66
CA LYS A 173 -24.02 -0.89 6.91
C LYS A 173 -23.17 -0.28 8.00
N ASP A 174 -22.74 -1.07 8.97
CA ASP A 174 -21.84 -0.60 10.04
C ASP A 174 -20.48 -0.11 9.45
N ALA A 175 -20.07 -0.63 8.30
CA ALA A 175 -18.90 -0.14 7.58
C ALA A 175 -18.98 1.35 7.20
N ASP A 176 -20.17 1.85 6.85
CA ASP A 176 -20.38 3.26 6.52
C ASP A 176 -20.23 4.16 7.75
N LEU A 177 -20.68 3.66 8.93
CA LEU A 177 -20.48 4.33 10.21
C LEU A 177 -18.97 4.46 10.52
N PHE A 178 -18.24 3.36 10.46
CA PHE A 178 -16.80 3.36 10.76
C PHE A 178 -16.01 4.24 9.78
N THR A 179 -16.38 4.25 8.50
CA THR A 179 -15.75 5.11 7.49
C THR A 179 -15.92 6.60 7.84
N LYS A 180 -17.11 7.02 8.25
CA LYS A 180 -17.40 8.41 8.64
C LYS A 180 -16.63 8.81 9.89
N ILE A 181 -16.60 7.96 10.91
CA ILE A 181 -15.85 8.21 12.14
C ILE A 181 -14.35 8.30 11.85
N ALA A 182 -13.82 7.38 11.04
CA ALA A 182 -12.43 7.39 10.62
C ALA A 182 -12.06 8.66 9.86
N ALA A 183 -12.94 9.19 9.01
CA ALA A 183 -12.71 10.43 8.27
C ALA A 183 -12.53 11.63 9.20
N ILE A 184 -13.35 11.78 10.24
CA ILE A 184 -13.22 12.84 11.24
C ILE A 184 -11.86 12.70 11.96
N ARG A 185 -11.54 11.51 12.46
CA ARG A 185 -10.28 11.25 13.18
C ARG A 185 -9.05 11.49 12.31
N LYS A 186 -9.07 11.05 11.06
CA LYS A 186 -7.97 11.29 10.10
C LYS A 186 -7.76 12.78 9.81
N ASN A 187 -8.83 13.56 9.94
CA ASN A 187 -8.86 14.98 9.62
C ASN A 187 -8.82 15.88 10.87
N ALA A 188 -8.54 15.33 12.05
CA ALA A 188 -8.53 16.06 13.31
C ALA A 188 -7.61 17.28 13.27
N GLU A 189 -8.12 18.42 13.75
CA GLU A 189 -7.44 19.73 13.69
C GLU A 189 -6.17 19.77 14.53
N SER A 190 -6.19 19.17 15.72
CA SER A 190 -5.05 19.14 16.63
C SER A 190 -3.79 18.51 16.03
N LYS A 191 -3.93 17.66 15.00
CA LYS A 191 -2.79 17.03 14.31
C LYS A 191 -1.87 18.05 13.66
N ILE A 192 -2.41 19.14 13.16
CA ILE A 192 -1.63 20.18 12.46
C ILE A 192 -0.71 20.92 13.44
N SER A 193 -1.24 21.35 14.58
CA SER A 193 -0.45 22.01 15.62
C SER A 193 0.59 21.09 16.23
N ILE A 194 0.23 19.82 16.51
CA ILE A 194 1.14 18.81 17.05
C ILE A 194 2.29 18.53 16.06
N PHE A 195 1.97 18.39 14.78
CA PHE A 195 2.99 18.26 13.74
C PHE A 195 3.91 19.48 13.69
N ALA A 196 3.35 20.71 13.69
CA ALA A 196 4.13 21.94 13.66
C ALA A 196 5.11 22.04 14.84
N ASP A 197 4.64 21.73 16.05
CA ASP A 197 5.43 21.75 17.27
C ASP A 197 6.53 20.69 17.25
N TYR A 198 6.22 19.49 16.71
CA TYR A 198 7.19 18.40 16.58
C TYR A 198 8.30 18.78 15.61
N ILE A 199 7.95 19.30 14.43
CA ILE A 199 8.93 19.69 13.41
C ILE A 199 9.80 20.86 13.88
N LYS A 200 9.25 21.79 14.66
CA LYS A 200 10.04 22.88 15.25
C LYS A 200 11.16 22.38 16.16
N LYS A 201 10.92 21.28 16.87
CA LYS A 201 11.89 20.64 17.78
C LYS A 201 12.83 19.66 17.06
N ASN A 202 12.39 19.08 15.95
CA ASN A 202 13.07 18.01 15.23
C ASN A 202 13.07 18.28 13.71
N PRO A 203 13.71 19.37 13.25
CA PRO A 203 13.61 19.79 11.85
C PRO A 203 14.25 18.82 10.85
N GLU A 204 15.18 17.99 11.30
CA GLU A 204 15.92 17.02 10.48
C GLU A 204 15.02 15.87 9.98
N ILE A 205 13.90 15.58 10.68
CA ILE A 205 13.00 14.49 10.28
C ILE A 205 12.34 14.72 8.93
N ILE A 206 12.29 15.97 8.44
CA ILE A 206 11.62 16.29 7.18
C ILE A 206 12.47 15.87 5.97
N LYS A 207 13.78 15.67 6.14
CA LYS A 207 14.65 15.30 5.03
C LYS A 207 14.45 13.84 4.63
N ASN A 208 14.34 13.62 3.32
CA ASN A 208 14.07 12.31 2.73
C ASN A 208 12.78 11.67 3.28
N THR A 209 11.72 12.47 3.37
CA THR A 209 10.49 12.12 4.08
C THR A 209 9.28 12.12 3.15
N ILE A 210 8.40 11.14 3.36
CA ILE A 210 7.04 11.16 2.83
C ILE A 210 6.07 11.41 3.97
N ILE A 211 5.19 12.41 3.79
CA ILE A 211 4.14 12.76 4.74
C ILE A 211 2.80 12.32 4.17
N PHE A 212 2.14 11.40 4.87
CA PHE A 212 0.80 10.92 4.52
C PHE A 212 -0.27 11.74 5.23
N VAL A 213 -1.12 12.38 4.47
CA VAL A 213 -2.26 13.18 4.93
C VAL A 213 -3.57 12.57 4.45
N TYR A 214 -4.70 12.97 5.08
CA TYR A 214 -6.02 12.45 4.69
C TYR A 214 -6.59 13.12 3.45
N SER A 215 -6.36 14.42 3.29
CA SER A 215 -6.97 15.23 2.23
C SER A 215 -5.99 16.26 1.67
N LYS A 216 -6.27 16.73 0.46
CA LYS A 216 -5.52 17.84 -0.17
C LYS A 216 -5.53 19.10 0.71
N SER A 217 -6.65 19.40 1.37
CA SER A 217 -6.77 20.53 2.29
C SER A 217 -5.75 20.42 3.44
N ARG A 218 -5.65 19.23 4.07
CA ARG A 218 -4.64 19.00 5.12
C ARG A 218 -3.22 19.03 4.57
N GLY A 219 -3.02 18.54 3.34
CA GLY A 219 -1.73 18.66 2.66
C GLY A 219 -1.28 20.11 2.52
N ARG A 220 -2.16 21.02 2.12
CA ARG A 220 -1.86 22.46 2.02
C ARG A 220 -1.47 23.08 3.36
N GLN A 221 -2.16 22.74 4.45
CA GLN A 221 -1.80 23.21 5.79
C GLN A 221 -0.40 22.73 6.22
N ILE A 222 -0.06 21.48 5.87
CA ILE A 222 1.31 20.97 6.08
C ILE A 222 2.31 21.73 5.20
N SER A 223 1.97 22.02 3.95
CA SER A 223 2.81 22.80 3.04
C SER A 223 3.11 24.19 3.59
N GLU A 224 2.14 24.87 4.16
CA GLU A 224 2.31 26.17 4.82
C GLU A 224 3.33 26.10 5.97
N ILE A 225 3.27 25.04 6.79
CA ILE A 225 4.24 24.82 7.88
C ILE A 225 5.66 24.60 7.35
N LEU A 226 5.81 23.95 6.19
CA LEU A 226 7.10 23.60 5.59
C LEU A 226 7.67 24.72 4.71
N GLN A 227 6.86 25.72 4.35
CA GLN A 227 7.25 26.81 3.46
C GLN A 227 8.51 27.55 3.98
N GLY A 228 9.48 27.70 3.11
CA GLY A 228 10.76 28.35 3.43
C GLY A 228 11.73 27.54 4.28
N LYS A 229 11.35 26.32 4.74
CA LYS A 229 12.20 25.46 5.58
C LYS A 229 12.88 24.36 4.80
N VAL A 230 12.19 23.76 3.83
CA VAL A 230 12.66 22.61 3.06
C VAL A 230 12.14 22.64 1.63
N LYS A 231 12.77 21.88 0.74
CA LYS A 231 12.27 21.69 -0.62
C LYS A 231 11.23 20.58 -0.61
N TYR A 232 9.97 20.92 -0.80
CA TYR A 232 8.87 19.95 -0.84
C TYR A 232 8.03 20.07 -2.11
N ARG A 233 7.24 19.03 -2.39
CA ARG A 233 6.13 19.04 -3.36
C ARG A 233 4.93 18.30 -2.78
N GLU A 234 3.76 18.74 -3.19
CA GLU A 234 2.53 17.99 -3.03
C GLU A 234 2.43 16.97 -4.18
N TYR A 235 1.92 15.80 -3.88
CA TYR A 235 1.66 14.73 -4.85
C TYR A 235 0.29 14.12 -4.58
N PHE A 236 -0.68 14.54 -5.38
CA PHE A 236 -2.08 14.12 -5.27
C PHE A 236 -2.56 13.53 -6.61
N ASP A 237 -3.81 13.04 -6.68
CA ASP A 237 -4.36 12.21 -7.77
C ASP A 237 -4.08 12.61 -9.22
N ASN A 238 -3.87 13.85 -9.53
CA ASN A 238 -3.67 14.32 -10.90
C ASN A 238 -2.30 14.96 -11.09
N ASP A 239 -1.39 14.76 -10.14
CA ASP A 239 -0.07 15.36 -10.23
C ASP A 239 0.85 14.53 -11.13
N VAL A 240 1.77 15.21 -11.79
CA VAL A 240 2.73 14.58 -12.70
C VAL A 240 3.71 13.69 -11.93
N SER A 241 3.98 12.51 -12.47
CA SER A 241 4.93 11.55 -11.92
C SER A 241 6.36 12.11 -11.72
N GLU A 242 6.69 13.20 -12.39
CA GLU A 242 7.96 13.90 -12.27
C GLU A 242 8.31 14.33 -10.83
N HIS A 243 7.31 14.63 -9.99
CA HIS A 243 7.55 14.97 -8.58
C HIS A 243 8.16 13.81 -7.80
N LEU A 244 7.77 12.57 -8.16
CA LEU A 244 8.34 11.36 -7.60
C LEU A 244 9.78 11.14 -8.06
N ASP A 245 10.06 11.43 -9.32
CA ASP A 245 11.40 11.34 -9.89
C ASP A 245 12.37 12.35 -9.25
N TYR A 246 11.92 13.60 -9.05
CA TYR A 246 12.70 14.59 -8.31
C TYR A 246 12.99 14.18 -6.87
N PHE A 247 11.99 13.61 -6.18
CA PHE A 247 12.19 13.10 -4.83
C PHE A 247 13.13 11.88 -4.81
N ALA A 248 12.99 10.98 -5.75
CA ALA A 248 13.86 9.80 -5.87
C ALA A 248 15.32 10.15 -6.17
N LYS A 249 15.56 11.25 -6.92
CA LYS A 249 16.89 11.79 -7.21
C LYS A 249 17.51 12.57 -6.03
N GLY A 250 16.70 12.94 -5.04
CA GLY A 250 17.13 13.76 -3.90
C GLY A 250 17.07 15.27 -4.14
N ASP A 251 16.39 15.71 -5.20
CA ASP A 251 16.18 17.14 -5.50
C ASP A 251 15.14 17.77 -4.58
N LEU A 252 14.32 16.94 -3.92
CA LEU A 252 13.33 17.30 -2.91
C LEU A 252 13.66 16.65 -1.58
N ASP A 253 13.45 17.38 -0.49
CA ASP A 253 13.58 16.88 0.87
C ASP A 253 12.33 16.11 1.32
N CYS A 254 11.15 16.53 0.84
CA CYS A 254 9.89 16.04 1.33
C CYS A 254 8.81 15.93 0.23
N LEU A 255 7.99 14.89 0.34
CA LEU A 255 6.80 14.70 -0.48
C LEU A 255 5.56 14.60 0.41
N ILE A 256 4.51 15.36 0.11
CA ILE A 256 3.24 15.34 0.82
C ILE A 256 2.21 14.64 -0.07
N THR A 257 1.55 13.60 0.45
CA THR A 257 0.58 12.83 -0.34
C THR A 257 -0.60 12.36 0.50
N CYS A 258 -1.78 12.27 -0.10
CA CYS A 258 -2.94 11.61 0.50
C CYS A 258 -3.18 10.21 -0.09
N HIS A 259 -2.38 9.78 -1.06
CA HIS A 259 -2.55 8.51 -1.75
C HIS A 259 -1.58 7.44 -1.32
N ARG A 260 -2.00 6.24 -1.65
CA ARG A 260 -1.12 5.10 -1.70
C ARG A 260 -0.06 5.40 -2.77
N LEU A 261 1.14 5.71 -2.36
CA LEU A 261 2.30 5.57 -3.25
C LEU A 261 2.49 4.07 -3.54
N SER A 262 1.39 3.42 -3.91
CA SER A 262 1.24 1.98 -3.86
C SER A 262 1.85 1.29 -5.06
N GLN A 263 2.19 2.00 -6.12
CA GLN A 263 2.60 1.32 -7.34
C GLN A 263 3.94 1.81 -7.88
N GLY A 264 4.93 0.96 -7.73
CA GLY A 264 6.00 0.88 -8.71
C GLY A 264 7.21 1.80 -8.53
N ILE A 265 7.31 2.64 -7.50
CA ILE A 265 8.44 3.54 -7.38
C ILE A 265 9.36 3.08 -6.25
N ASP A 266 10.58 2.71 -6.64
CA ASP A 266 11.66 2.42 -5.70
C ASP A 266 12.37 3.71 -5.31
N ILE A 267 12.03 4.24 -4.14
CA ILE A 267 12.65 5.46 -3.60
C ILE A 267 13.78 5.05 -2.67
N LYS A 268 14.95 4.77 -3.23
CA LYS A 268 16.13 4.32 -2.46
C LYS A 268 16.58 5.31 -1.39
N GLY A 269 16.32 6.60 -1.58
CA GLY A 269 16.66 7.67 -0.64
C GLY A 269 15.69 7.87 0.51
N LEU A 270 14.48 7.29 0.46
CA LEU A 270 13.46 7.47 1.50
C LEU A 270 13.97 6.98 2.85
N LYS A 271 13.99 7.87 3.85
CA LYS A 271 14.48 7.59 5.21
C LYS A 271 13.36 7.65 6.25
N ASN A 272 12.43 8.58 6.10
CA ASN A 272 11.42 8.83 7.11
C ASN A 272 10.00 8.77 6.51
N VAL A 273 9.06 8.34 7.32
CA VAL A 273 7.62 8.37 7.01
C VAL A 273 6.90 9.07 8.16
N ILE A 274 6.05 10.03 7.82
CA ILE A 274 5.20 10.71 8.79
C ILE A 274 3.73 10.40 8.47
N LEU A 275 3.05 9.80 9.41
CA LEU A 275 1.68 9.38 9.32
C LEU A 275 0.77 10.39 10.04
N ILE A 276 0.42 11.50 9.37
CA ILE A 276 -0.61 12.43 9.88
C ILE A 276 -1.98 11.76 9.82
N ALA A 277 -2.21 10.97 8.78
CA ALA A 277 -3.39 10.15 8.64
C ALA A 277 -3.00 8.69 8.39
N SER A 278 -3.52 7.81 9.23
CA SER A 278 -3.34 6.37 9.13
C SER A 278 -4.68 5.67 8.96
N ASP A 279 -4.65 4.54 8.28
CA ASP A 279 -5.78 3.64 8.17
C ASP A 279 -5.73 2.54 9.24
N ARG A 280 -6.90 1.94 9.53
CA ARG A 280 -6.98 0.76 10.38
C ARG A 280 -6.26 -0.43 9.74
N SER A 281 -6.21 -0.44 8.40
CA SER A 281 -5.64 -1.54 7.63
C SER A 281 -4.11 -1.67 7.84
N ARG A 282 -3.69 -2.83 8.33
CA ARG A 282 -2.27 -3.19 8.42
C ARG A 282 -1.61 -3.19 7.03
N LEU A 283 -2.34 -3.58 5.99
CA LEU A 283 -1.85 -3.59 4.62
C LEU A 283 -1.33 -2.21 4.20
N GLU A 284 -2.13 -1.16 4.40
CA GLU A 284 -1.71 0.19 4.04
C GLU A 284 -0.50 0.65 4.85
N SER A 285 -0.50 0.37 6.16
CA SER A 285 0.64 0.68 7.02
C SER A 285 1.90 -0.04 6.56
N ILE A 286 1.82 -1.33 6.24
CA ILE A 286 2.95 -2.11 5.72
C ILE A 286 3.44 -1.55 4.39
N GLN A 287 2.56 -1.20 3.46
CA GLN A 287 2.93 -0.66 2.16
C GLN A 287 3.59 0.72 2.27
N ARG A 288 3.08 1.59 3.15
CA ARG A 288 3.65 2.92 3.40
C ARG A 288 5.03 2.82 4.07
N ILE A 289 5.13 2.06 5.16
CA ILE A 289 6.34 1.92 5.97
C ILE A 289 7.38 1.05 5.27
N GLY A 290 6.97 -0.04 4.62
CA GLY A 290 7.87 -0.99 3.96
C GLY A 290 8.81 -0.36 2.93
N ARG A 291 8.37 0.73 2.29
CA ARG A 291 9.24 1.49 1.37
C ARG A 291 10.35 2.21 2.10
N CYS A 292 10.05 2.79 3.26
CA CYS A 292 11.02 3.44 4.11
C CYS A 292 12.05 2.46 4.66
N LEU A 293 11.65 1.22 4.90
CA LEU A 293 12.52 0.18 5.47
C LEU A 293 13.49 -0.44 4.46
N ARG A 294 13.37 -0.16 3.16
CA ARG A 294 14.32 -0.65 2.16
C ARG A 294 15.72 -0.13 2.47
N LYS A 295 16.69 -1.03 2.39
CA LYS A 295 18.10 -0.65 2.55
C LYS A 295 18.54 0.32 1.46
N ASN A 296 19.43 1.22 1.83
CA ASN A 296 20.08 2.10 0.88
C ASN A 296 21.55 1.65 0.73
N PRO A 297 22.01 1.20 -0.43
CA PRO A 297 23.40 0.81 -0.62
C PRO A 297 24.41 1.93 -0.32
N LYS A 298 23.97 3.21 -0.43
CA LYS A 298 24.78 4.39 -0.12
C LYS A 298 24.79 4.76 1.38
N ASP A 299 23.90 4.14 2.18
CA ASP A 299 23.78 4.36 3.62
C ASP A 299 23.48 3.00 4.28
N PRO A 300 24.50 2.13 4.47
CA PRO A 300 24.33 0.80 5.04
C PRO A 300 23.80 0.80 6.48
N GLU A 301 24.10 1.85 7.23
CA GLU A 301 23.67 2.05 8.63
C GLU A 301 22.33 2.79 8.75
N LYS A 302 21.61 2.93 7.65
CA LYS A 302 20.32 3.58 7.64
C LYS A 302 19.39 3.02 8.71
N ILE A 303 18.81 3.94 9.49
CA ILE A 303 17.70 3.69 10.40
C ILE A 303 16.49 4.45 9.85
N ALA A 304 15.43 3.74 9.58
CA ALA A 304 14.18 4.36 9.16
C ALA A 304 13.45 4.96 10.37
N VAL A 305 12.86 6.14 10.20
CA VAL A 305 12.01 6.75 11.24
C VAL A 305 10.57 6.79 10.78
N VAL A 306 9.68 6.30 11.64
CA VAL A 306 8.24 6.37 11.44
C VAL A 306 7.64 7.21 12.55
N LEU A 307 7.16 8.40 12.20
CA LEU A 307 6.39 9.26 13.12
C LEU A 307 4.90 9.04 12.87
N ASP A 308 4.17 8.65 13.89
CA ASP A 308 2.72 8.38 13.82
C ASP A 308 1.96 9.25 14.82
N LEU A 309 0.85 9.83 14.35
CA LEU A 309 -0.07 10.58 15.22
C LEU A 309 -1.21 9.66 15.63
N ILE A 310 -1.34 9.43 16.95
CA ILE A 310 -2.24 8.46 17.52
C ILE A 310 -3.20 9.11 18.52
N ASP A 311 -4.43 8.58 18.57
CA ASP A 311 -5.42 8.89 19.61
C ASP A 311 -5.49 7.72 20.60
N LYS A 312 -5.14 7.97 21.85
CA LYS A 312 -5.14 6.94 22.92
C LYS A 312 -6.53 6.43 23.29
N ASP A 313 -7.57 7.14 22.86
CA ASP A 313 -8.96 6.75 23.06
C ASP A 313 -9.54 6.01 21.84
N TYR A 314 -8.71 5.70 20.83
CA TYR A 314 -9.14 5.01 19.63
C TYR A 314 -8.45 3.66 19.46
N GLU A 315 -9.21 2.60 19.58
CA GLU A 315 -8.71 1.21 19.55
C GLU A 315 -7.82 0.90 18.34
N ALA A 316 -8.21 1.37 17.14
CA ALA A 316 -7.43 1.11 15.93
C ALA A 316 -6.04 1.77 15.95
N ASP A 317 -5.91 2.96 16.58
CA ASP A 317 -4.62 3.61 16.75
C ASP A 317 -3.78 2.90 17.81
N ILE A 318 -4.40 2.43 18.91
CA ILE A 318 -3.73 1.65 19.96
C ILE A 318 -3.23 0.31 19.42
N GLU A 319 -4.03 -0.39 18.63
CA GLU A 319 -3.62 -1.66 17.99
C GLU A 319 -2.45 -1.44 17.03
N ARG A 320 -2.48 -0.37 16.23
CA ARG A 320 -1.40 -0.01 15.32
C ARG A 320 -0.13 0.34 16.09
N GLU A 321 -0.24 1.13 17.15
CA GLU A 321 0.90 1.48 18.00
C GLU A 321 1.55 0.23 18.61
N LYS A 322 0.76 -0.67 19.20
CA LYS A 322 1.26 -1.93 19.77
C LYS A 322 2.01 -2.75 18.74
N TRP A 323 1.42 -2.89 17.55
CA TRP A 323 2.03 -3.64 16.47
C TRP A 323 3.34 -2.98 15.98
N LEU A 324 3.35 -1.68 15.70
CA LEU A 324 4.55 -0.99 15.23
C LEU A 324 5.66 -0.95 16.28
N ASN A 325 5.32 -0.82 17.56
CA ASN A 325 6.28 -0.95 18.66
C ASN A 325 6.89 -2.36 18.75
N SER A 326 6.15 -3.40 18.37
CA SER A 326 6.67 -4.77 18.37
C SER A 326 7.71 -5.01 17.27
N ILE A 327 7.64 -4.21 16.19
CA ILE A 327 8.57 -4.28 15.05
C ILE A 327 9.76 -3.33 15.24
N ALA A 328 9.58 -2.26 15.99
CA ALA A 328 10.62 -1.25 16.20
C ALA A 328 11.88 -1.86 16.81
N SER A 329 13.01 -1.61 16.14
CA SER A 329 14.31 -2.16 16.52
C SER A 329 15.04 -1.27 17.54
N ILE A 330 14.58 -0.03 17.69
CA ILE A 330 15.11 0.98 18.60
C ILE A 330 13.95 1.44 19.46
N LYS A 331 14.11 1.30 20.76
CA LYS A 331 13.14 1.76 21.76
C LYS A 331 13.61 3.06 22.37
#